data_6b7851d2e1a19ecd7cdf55dcb31b2a9e
#
_entry.id   6b7851d2e1a19ecd7cdf55dcb31b2a9e
#
_cell.length_a   1.000
_cell.length_b   1.000
_cell.length_c   1.000
_cell.angle_alpha   90.00
_cell.angle_beta   90.00
_cell.angle_gamma   90.00
#
_symmetry.space_group_name_H-M   'P 1'
#
loop_
_entity.id
_entity.type
_entity.pdbx_description
1 polymer ?
#
loop_
_entity_poly.entity_id
_entity_poly.type
_entity_poly.pdbx_seq_one_letter_code
_entity_poly.pdbx_strand_id
1 'polypeptide(L)'
;MKLLKKAFAFIFIFMLSVSGLTGYQVNASEEPKHLNILFTHDLHSHLNSFQTIVDGTQQETGGFARLKTLINEYEKENTDTLILDGGDFSMGTLIQTVYDTEAAELRMLGYLGCDVTTLGNHEFDYGSDGLADMLNAAVSSGENLPRMVVCNVDWDAMKKAGLSEGQKQIYEAFQTYGVKDYTIIQKGDVKIAVLGVFGKDSLDCAPTCELLFKDPSEAAKKTVEEIKKNEDVDMIACVSHSGTWEDEKVSEDEILAKNVPDIDLIVSGHTHTQLAEPILQGDTCIVSCGEYGKNLGTLSMTQKENGRWETDTYELVPVTDEIKADEATQKKIDELSDTVDTNYLSNFGYTREEILAENDIEFNSLSEMETKHEELNLGDIISDAYIYAVE
;
A
#
# COMPACT_ATOMS: atom_id res chain seq x y z
N MET A 1 1.20 45.11 66.65
CA MET A 1 -0.09 45.58 67.16
C MET A 1 -1.09 45.65 65.99
N LYS A 2 -2.01 44.77 66.04
CA LYS A 2 -3.43 44.81 65.71
C LYS A 2 -3.82 45.54 64.39
N LEU A 3 -4.18 44.84 63.32
CA LEU A 3 -5.44 44.20 63.10
C LEU A 3 -6.54 45.00 62.52
N LEU A 4 -7.16 44.80 61.48
CA LEU A 4 -8.51 44.23 61.43
C LEU A 4 -8.96 43.92 59.99
N LYS A 5 -9.48 42.73 59.83
CA LYS A 5 -10.22 42.28 58.64
C LYS A 5 -11.56 43.00 58.59
N LYS A 6 -11.98 43.45 57.39
CA LYS A 6 -13.40 43.71 57.12
C LYS A 6 -13.76 43.09 55.76
N ALA A 7 -14.61 42.08 55.85
CA ALA A 7 -15.33 41.54 54.72
C ALA A 7 -16.41 42.52 54.28
N PHE A 8 -16.52 42.76 53.00
CA PHE A 8 -17.68 43.39 52.38
C PHE A 8 -18.41 42.37 51.52
N ALA A 9 -19.62 42.03 51.98
CA ALA A 9 -20.61 41.30 51.23
C ALA A 9 -21.36 42.29 50.32
N PHE A 10 -21.33 42.12 49.05
CA PHE A 10 -22.20 42.83 48.12
C PHE A 10 -23.35 41.89 47.73
N ILE A 11 -24.56 42.24 48.16
CA ILE A 11 -25.81 41.69 47.70
C ILE A 11 -26.18 42.41 46.42
N PHE A 12 -26.23 41.73 45.31
CA PHE A 12 -26.78 42.25 44.04
C PHE A 12 -28.22 41.74 43.91
N ILE A 13 -29.18 42.66 43.97
CA ILE A 13 -30.58 42.42 43.65
C ILE A 13 -30.69 42.37 42.11
N PHE A 14 -31.14 41.25 41.57
CA PHE A 14 -31.39 41.05 40.16
C PHE A 14 -32.85 41.37 39.85
N MET A 15 -33.09 42.48 39.13
CA MET A 15 -34.38 42.75 38.49
C MET A 15 -34.53 41.83 37.28
N LEU A 16 -35.53 40.97 37.28
CA LEU A 16 -35.99 40.26 36.09
C LEU A 16 -36.63 41.23 35.11
N SER A 17 -35.99 41.52 33.98
CA SER A 17 -36.64 42.00 32.78
C SER A 17 -36.74 40.81 31.80
N VAL A 18 -37.95 40.32 31.61
CA VAL A 18 -38.31 39.36 30.58
C VAL A 18 -38.30 40.11 29.25
N SER A 19 -37.20 40.03 28.52
CA SER A 19 -37.14 40.34 27.10
C SER A 19 -36.74 39.08 26.35
N GLY A 20 -37.56 38.71 25.37
CA GLY A 20 -37.43 37.46 24.62
C GLY A 20 -36.04 37.25 24.03
N LEU A 21 -35.33 36.33 24.58
CA LEU A 21 -34.14 35.72 23.96
C LEU A 21 -34.62 34.66 22.98
N THR A 22 -34.73 35.05 21.71
CA THR A 22 -34.62 34.11 20.60
C THR A 22 -33.25 33.44 20.80
N GLY A 23 -33.26 32.18 21.18
CA GLY A 23 -32.04 31.39 21.31
C GLY A 23 -31.35 31.29 19.95
N TYR A 24 -30.28 32.06 19.79
CA TYR A 24 -29.25 31.67 18.80
C TYR A 24 -28.66 30.37 19.31
N GLN A 25 -29.05 29.24 18.71
CA GLN A 25 -28.22 28.05 18.75
C GLN A 25 -26.92 28.43 18.04
N VAL A 26 -25.90 28.69 18.80
CA VAL A 26 -24.53 28.58 18.29
C VAL A 26 -24.36 27.08 18.05
N ASN A 27 -24.54 26.65 16.81
CA ASN A 27 -23.99 25.37 16.40
C ASN A 27 -22.50 25.46 16.74
N ALA A 28 -22.04 24.69 17.70
CA ALA A 28 -20.62 24.43 17.84
C ALA A 28 -20.20 23.90 16.46
N SER A 29 -19.33 24.61 15.75
CA SER A 29 -18.67 24.05 14.59
C SER A 29 -18.00 22.77 15.09
N GLU A 30 -18.38 21.64 14.53
CA GLU A 30 -17.60 20.40 14.74
C GLU A 30 -16.15 20.72 14.38
N GLU A 31 -15.21 20.29 15.21
CA GLU A 31 -13.79 20.45 14.87
C GLU A 31 -13.53 19.71 13.55
N PRO A 32 -12.68 20.25 12.66
CA PRO A 32 -12.34 19.57 11.44
C PRO A 32 -11.82 18.17 11.72
N LYS A 33 -12.29 17.18 10.97
CA LYS A 33 -11.77 15.81 11.06
C LYS A 33 -10.34 15.77 10.56
N HIS A 34 -9.52 14.97 11.23
CA HIS A 34 -8.11 14.80 10.93
C HIS A 34 -7.79 13.31 10.76
N LEU A 35 -6.96 12.95 9.78
CA LEU A 35 -6.57 11.58 9.50
C LEU A 35 -5.08 11.48 9.24
N ASN A 36 -4.43 10.53 9.93
CA ASN A 36 -3.05 10.14 9.69
C ASN A 36 -3.01 8.87 8.85
N ILE A 37 -2.14 8.84 7.86
CA ILE A 37 -2.05 7.77 6.87
C ILE A 37 -0.59 7.37 6.72
N LEU A 38 -0.32 6.07 6.74
CA LEU A 38 0.92 5.46 6.32
C LEU A 38 0.66 4.67 5.04
N PHE A 39 1.62 4.65 4.14
CA PHE A 39 1.46 3.91 2.90
C PHE A 39 2.75 3.29 2.39
N THR A 40 2.59 2.15 1.73
CA THR A 40 3.60 1.40 0.99
C THR A 40 3.05 0.97 -0.36
N HIS A 41 3.90 0.54 -1.26
CA HIS A 41 3.59 -0.15 -2.50
C HIS A 41 4.86 -0.78 -3.06
N ASP A 42 4.74 -1.68 -4.02
CA ASP A 42 5.86 -2.28 -4.76
C ASP A 42 6.95 -2.83 -3.81
N LEU A 43 6.51 -3.60 -2.81
CA LEU A 43 7.40 -4.17 -1.78
C LEU A 43 8.21 -5.37 -2.30
N HIS A 44 7.70 -6.08 -3.33
CA HIS A 44 8.42 -7.09 -4.10
C HIS A 44 9.19 -8.11 -3.26
N SER A 45 8.50 -8.73 -2.30
CA SER A 45 9.08 -9.75 -1.40
C SER A 45 10.31 -9.31 -0.60
N HIS A 46 10.64 -8.01 -0.53
CA HIS A 46 11.79 -7.50 0.22
C HIS A 46 11.51 -7.47 1.74
N LEU A 47 11.21 -8.66 2.29
CA LEU A 47 10.98 -8.80 3.74
C LEU A 47 12.25 -8.52 4.55
N ASN A 48 13.41 -8.98 4.05
CA ASN A 48 14.71 -8.65 4.62
C ASN A 48 15.22 -7.30 4.07
N SER A 49 16.06 -6.63 4.86
CA SER A 49 16.86 -5.51 4.36
C SER A 49 17.86 -5.97 3.31
N PHE A 50 18.28 -5.07 2.44
CA PHE A 50 19.20 -5.37 1.35
C PHE A 50 20.21 -4.23 1.17
N GLN A 51 21.31 -4.54 0.47
CA GLN A 51 22.35 -3.57 0.18
C GLN A 51 21.99 -2.76 -1.07
N THR A 52 22.15 -1.45 -1.01
CA THR A 52 22.01 -0.55 -2.15
C THR A 52 23.18 0.45 -2.16
N ILE A 53 23.34 1.17 -3.26
CA ILE A 53 24.34 2.24 -3.39
C ILE A 53 23.60 3.58 -3.35
N VAL A 54 23.87 4.38 -2.32
CA VAL A 54 23.38 5.75 -2.18
C VAL A 54 24.58 6.68 -2.21
N ASP A 55 24.60 7.61 -3.15
CA ASP A 55 25.70 8.56 -3.36
C ASP A 55 27.10 7.91 -3.43
N GLY A 56 27.18 6.74 -4.08
CA GLY A 56 28.42 5.97 -4.25
C GLY A 56 28.88 5.23 -3.00
N THR A 57 28.06 5.17 -1.94
CA THR A 57 28.33 4.45 -0.72
C THR A 57 27.34 3.30 -0.57
N GLN A 58 27.86 2.10 -0.27
CA GLN A 58 27.03 0.94 0.03
C GLN A 58 26.33 1.17 1.39
N GLN A 59 25.00 1.04 1.39
CA GLN A 59 24.14 1.20 2.56
C GLN A 59 23.12 0.06 2.60
N GLU A 60 22.76 -0.35 3.80
CA GLU A 60 21.68 -1.30 4.00
C GLU A 60 20.35 -0.53 4.16
N THR A 61 19.33 -0.93 3.39
CA THR A 61 18.04 -0.25 3.34
C THR A 61 16.87 -1.24 3.38
N GLY A 62 15.68 -0.72 3.64
CA GLY A 62 14.44 -1.50 3.62
C GLY A 62 14.33 -2.52 4.76
N GLY A 63 13.47 -3.50 4.52
CA GLY A 63 13.18 -4.59 5.44
C GLY A 63 11.99 -4.33 6.36
N PHE A 64 11.10 -5.31 6.45
CA PHE A 64 9.84 -5.20 7.21
C PHE A 64 10.06 -5.02 8.71
N ALA A 65 11.17 -5.53 9.25
CA ALA A 65 11.50 -5.33 10.66
C ALA A 65 11.80 -3.86 11.01
N ARG A 66 12.38 -3.10 10.09
CA ARG A 66 12.58 -1.65 10.26
C ARG A 66 11.31 -0.86 9.96
N LEU A 67 10.57 -1.24 8.91
CA LEU A 67 9.24 -0.69 8.64
C LEU A 67 8.34 -0.82 9.88
N LYS A 68 8.32 -1.98 10.54
CA LYS A 68 7.53 -2.19 11.76
C LYS A 68 7.93 -1.25 12.90
N THR A 69 9.23 -1.00 13.06
CA THR A 69 9.72 -0.02 14.05
C THR A 69 9.16 1.36 13.75
N LEU A 70 9.29 1.84 12.50
CA LEU A 70 8.77 3.16 12.09
C LEU A 70 7.26 3.26 12.26
N ILE A 71 6.51 2.25 11.83
CA ILE A 71 5.06 2.20 12.00
C ILE A 71 4.68 2.30 13.50
N ASN A 72 5.33 1.48 14.34
CA ASN A 72 5.07 1.51 15.78
C ASN A 72 5.44 2.86 16.43
N GLU A 73 6.47 3.53 15.96
CA GLU A 73 6.85 4.86 16.45
C GLU A 73 5.83 5.92 16.03
N TYR A 74 5.40 5.88 14.78
CA TYR A 74 4.39 6.80 14.26
C TYR A 74 3.05 6.64 14.98
N GLU A 75 2.58 5.41 15.18
CA GLU A 75 1.31 5.11 15.86
C GLU A 75 1.30 5.50 17.35
N LYS A 76 2.45 5.61 18.01
CA LYS A 76 2.51 6.10 19.41
C LYS A 76 2.10 7.57 19.55
N GLU A 77 2.39 8.36 18.53
CA GLU A 77 2.09 9.80 18.51
C GLU A 77 0.78 10.09 17.77
N ASN A 78 0.41 9.20 16.83
CA ASN A 78 -0.73 9.33 15.94
C ASN A 78 -1.64 8.11 16.07
N THR A 79 -2.59 8.15 16.99
CA THR A 79 -3.59 7.08 17.14
C THR A 79 -4.54 7.05 15.94
N ASP A 80 -5.15 5.89 15.69
CA ASP A 80 -6.12 5.71 14.60
C ASP A 80 -5.54 5.95 13.19
N THR A 81 -4.24 5.63 12.99
CA THR A 81 -3.58 5.73 11.69
C THR A 81 -4.13 4.72 10.70
N LEU A 82 -4.42 5.15 9.48
CA LEU A 82 -4.79 4.30 8.35
C LEU A 82 -3.52 3.83 7.64
N ILE A 83 -3.38 2.51 7.43
CA ILE A 83 -2.21 1.94 6.73
C ILE A 83 -2.67 1.31 5.42
N LEU A 84 -2.19 1.83 4.29
CA LEU A 84 -2.56 1.45 2.94
C LEU A 84 -1.36 0.87 2.18
N ASP A 85 -1.64 -0.07 1.28
CA ASP A 85 -0.64 -0.62 0.38
C ASP A 85 -1.16 -0.65 -1.07
N GLY A 86 -0.33 -0.24 -2.02
CA GLY A 86 -0.67 -0.06 -3.43
C GLY A 86 -0.45 -1.29 -4.32
N GLY A 87 -0.23 -2.50 -3.74
CA GLY A 87 -0.01 -3.73 -4.52
C GLY A 87 1.45 -3.98 -4.89
N ASP A 88 1.71 -5.03 -5.66
CA ASP A 88 3.04 -5.57 -5.96
C ASP A 88 3.84 -5.84 -4.66
N PHE A 89 3.17 -6.47 -3.70
CA PHE A 89 3.83 -6.86 -2.46
C PHE A 89 4.72 -8.10 -2.64
N SER A 90 4.51 -8.89 -3.69
CA SER A 90 5.21 -10.14 -3.98
C SER A 90 6.22 -10.01 -5.15
N MET A 91 7.01 -11.05 -5.35
CA MET A 91 7.98 -11.25 -6.44
C MET A 91 9.17 -10.26 -6.44
N GLY A 92 10.37 -10.77 -6.26
CA GLY A 92 11.61 -9.99 -6.29
C GLY A 92 12.75 -10.56 -5.46
N THR A 93 12.46 -11.46 -4.52
CA THR A 93 13.48 -12.15 -3.71
C THR A 93 13.18 -13.65 -3.60
N LEU A 94 14.05 -14.41 -2.95
CA LEU A 94 13.81 -15.84 -2.73
C LEU A 94 12.56 -16.16 -1.89
N ILE A 95 12.03 -15.20 -1.16
CA ILE A 95 10.76 -15.35 -0.42
C ILE A 95 9.61 -15.71 -1.37
N GLN A 96 9.61 -15.20 -2.60
CA GLN A 96 8.60 -15.54 -3.61
C GLN A 96 8.46 -17.06 -3.87
N THR A 97 9.50 -17.86 -3.58
CA THR A 97 9.46 -19.30 -3.81
C THR A 97 8.53 -20.06 -2.86
N VAL A 98 8.00 -19.38 -1.85
CA VAL A 98 6.97 -19.88 -0.93
C VAL A 98 5.68 -19.01 -0.98
N TYR A 99 5.51 -18.24 -2.04
CA TYR A 99 4.36 -17.36 -2.28
C TYR A 99 3.03 -18.12 -2.22
N ASP A 100 2.89 -19.18 -3.00
CA ASP A 100 1.68 -19.98 -3.13
C ASP A 100 1.37 -20.85 -1.89
N THR A 101 2.42 -21.30 -1.18
CA THR A 101 2.28 -22.21 -0.04
C THR A 101 2.19 -21.53 1.30
N GLU A 102 2.90 -20.42 1.49
CA GLU A 102 2.97 -19.70 2.77
C GLU A 102 2.28 -18.35 2.75
N ALA A 103 2.00 -17.76 1.58
CA ALA A 103 1.51 -16.38 1.44
C ALA A 103 2.34 -15.39 2.26
N ALA A 104 3.67 -15.57 2.22
CA ALA A 104 4.60 -14.94 3.14
C ALA A 104 4.45 -13.41 3.16
N GLU A 105 4.39 -12.79 2.01
CA GLU A 105 4.30 -11.34 1.82
C GLU A 105 2.98 -10.79 2.36
N LEU A 106 1.86 -11.39 1.97
CA LEU A 106 0.52 -10.93 2.38
C LEU A 106 0.28 -11.07 3.88
N ARG A 107 0.77 -12.18 4.48
CA ARG A 107 0.75 -12.37 5.94
C ARG A 107 1.62 -11.36 6.66
N MET A 108 2.79 -11.04 6.12
CA MET A 108 3.67 -10.02 6.70
C MET A 108 3.12 -8.60 6.56
N LEU A 109 2.41 -8.27 5.47
CA LEU A 109 1.64 -7.01 5.38
C LEU A 109 0.61 -6.91 6.51
N GLY A 110 -0.15 -7.96 6.74
CA GLY A 110 -1.10 -8.02 7.88
C GLY A 110 -0.41 -7.89 9.22
N TYR A 111 0.78 -8.47 9.40
CA TYR A 111 1.59 -8.35 10.61
C TYR A 111 2.13 -6.93 10.82
N LEU A 112 2.47 -6.21 9.76
CA LEU A 112 2.82 -4.78 9.83
C LEU A 112 1.65 -3.93 10.32
N GLY A 113 0.42 -4.38 10.10
CA GLY A 113 -0.81 -3.65 10.45
C GLY A 113 -1.49 -3.00 9.26
N CYS A 114 -1.14 -3.40 8.02
CA CYS A 114 -1.81 -2.89 6.82
C CYS A 114 -3.33 -3.14 6.90
N ASP A 115 -4.12 -2.09 6.70
CA ASP A 115 -5.58 -2.15 6.73
C ASP A 115 -6.15 -2.61 5.39
N VAL A 116 -5.61 -2.09 4.28
CA VAL A 116 -6.10 -2.34 2.92
C VAL A 116 -4.96 -2.42 1.93
N THR A 117 -5.00 -3.42 1.06
CA THR A 117 -4.11 -3.58 -0.11
C THR A 117 -4.92 -3.85 -1.37
N THR A 118 -4.25 -3.83 -2.52
CA THR A 118 -4.78 -4.25 -3.82
C THR A 118 -3.86 -5.27 -4.46
N LEU A 119 -4.19 -5.73 -5.66
CA LEU A 119 -3.30 -6.56 -6.48
C LEU A 119 -2.47 -5.68 -7.40
N GLY A 120 -1.21 -6.02 -7.57
CA GLY A 120 -0.39 -5.55 -8.67
C GLY A 120 -0.18 -6.63 -9.74
N ASN A 121 0.66 -6.36 -10.73
CA ASN A 121 0.91 -7.29 -11.83
C ASN A 121 1.71 -8.53 -11.39
N HIS A 122 2.57 -8.38 -10.42
CA HIS A 122 3.41 -9.48 -9.93
C HIS A 122 2.66 -10.50 -9.07
N GLU A 123 1.50 -10.18 -8.51
CA GLU A 123 0.64 -11.18 -7.89
C GLU A 123 0.14 -12.25 -8.87
N PHE A 124 0.25 -12.01 -10.18
CA PHE A 124 -0.13 -12.95 -11.23
C PHE A 124 1.05 -13.78 -11.80
N ASP A 125 2.28 -13.59 -11.35
CA ASP A 125 3.47 -14.24 -11.94
C ASP A 125 3.41 -15.77 -11.88
N TYR A 126 2.84 -16.34 -10.83
CA TYR A 126 2.59 -17.78 -10.70
C TYR A 126 1.26 -18.22 -11.34
N GLY A 127 0.64 -17.36 -12.16
CA GLY A 127 -0.63 -17.63 -12.84
C GLY A 127 -1.83 -17.70 -11.91
N SER A 128 -2.93 -18.20 -12.46
CA SER A 128 -4.20 -18.30 -11.74
C SER A 128 -4.13 -19.22 -10.52
N ASP A 129 -3.45 -20.35 -10.68
CA ASP A 129 -3.31 -21.36 -9.62
C ASP A 129 -2.51 -20.77 -8.44
N GLY A 130 -1.37 -20.13 -8.74
CA GLY A 130 -0.51 -19.56 -7.70
C GLY A 130 -1.19 -18.44 -6.92
N LEU A 131 -1.90 -17.52 -7.60
CA LEU A 131 -2.67 -16.49 -6.89
C LEU A 131 -3.77 -17.09 -6.02
N ALA A 132 -4.51 -18.08 -6.53
CA ALA A 132 -5.58 -18.73 -5.78
C ALA A 132 -5.02 -19.49 -4.55
N ASP A 133 -3.91 -20.19 -4.71
CA ASP A 133 -3.25 -20.92 -3.63
C ASP A 133 -2.71 -19.98 -2.57
N MET A 134 -2.07 -18.88 -2.96
CA MET A 134 -1.59 -17.84 -2.04
C MET A 134 -2.73 -17.26 -1.19
N LEU A 135 -3.85 -16.87 -1.80
CA LEU A 135 -5.00 -16.33 -1.07
C LEU A 135 -5.58 -17.37 -0.08
N ASN A 136 -5.68 -18.63 -0.50
CA ASN A 136 -6.15 -19.71 0.35
C ASN A 136 -5.16 -20.03 1.49
N ALA A 137 -3.86 -20.02 1.23
CA ALA A 137 -2.80 -20.18 2.24
C ALA A 137 -2.87 -19.04 3.26
N ALA A 138 -3.02 -17.79 2.81
CA ALA A 138 -3.18 -16.63 3.69
C ALA A 138 -4.37 -16.83 4.64
N VAL A 139 -5.56 -17.15 4.12
CA VAL A 139 -6.76 -17.38 4.95
C VAL A 139 -6.55 -18.56 5.92
N SER A 140 -5.90 -19.63 5.45
CA SER A 140 -5.66 -20.84 6.26
C SER A 140 -4.68 -20.59 7.41
N SER A 141 -3.82 -19.57 7.31
CA SER A 141 -2.89 -19.20 8.38
C SER A 141 -3.61 -18.76 9.67
N GLY A 142 -4.83 -18.22 9.54
CA GLY A 142 -5.59 -17.66 10.65
C GLY A 142 -4.99 -16.37 11.25
N GLU A 143 -3.98 -15.79 10.59
CA GLU A 143 -3.37 -14.51 10.97
C GLU A 143 -4.24 -13.32 10.55
N ASN A 144 -3.96 -12.14 11.09
CA ASN A 144 -4.58 -10.92 10.60
C ASN A 144 -4.07 -10.63 9.19
N LEU A 145 -5.00 -10.39 8.27
CA LEU A 145 -4.69 -10.08 6.87
C LEU A 145 -5.26 -8.70 6.52
N PRO A 146 -4.62 -7.94 5.61
CA PRO A 146 -5.20 -6.72 5.10
C PRO A 146 -6.50 -7.04 4.33
N ARG A 147 -7.42 -6.10 4.27
CA ARG A 147 -8.54 -6.22 3.33
C ARG A 147 -8.03 -5.98 1.92
N MET A 148 -8.45 -6.82 0.98
CA MET A 148 -8.04 -6.68 -0.41
C MET A 148 -9.19 -6.13 -1.25
N VAL A 149 -8.89 -5.11 -2.06
CA VAL A 149 -9.87 -4.42 -2.90
C VAL A 149 -9.39 -4.32 -4.34
N VAL A 150 -10.28 -4.59 -5.31
CA VAL A 150 -10.06 -4.36 -6.74
C VAL A 150 -11.42 -4.23 -7.44
N CYS A 151 -11.76 -3.05 -7.97
CA CYS A 151 -13.10 -2.76 -8.45
C CYS A 151 -13.32 -3.00 -9.94
N ASN A 152 -12.25 -3.19 -10.70
CA ASN A 152 -12.36 -3.24 -12.16
C ASN A 152 -12.22 -4.63 -12.77
N VAL A 153 -12.25 -5.72 -12.00
CA VAL A 153 -12.33 -7.08 -12.56
C VAL A 153 -13.69 -7.28 -13.26
N ASP A 154 -13.70 -7.77 -14.50
CA ASP A 154 -14.92 -7.97 -15.27
C ASP A 154 -15.47 -9.39 -15.13
N TRP A 155 -15.92 -9.72 -13.91
CA TRP A 155 -16.56 -11.01 -13.62
C TRP A 155 -17.80 -11.28 -14.49
N ASP A 156 -18.54 -10.23 -14.87
CA ASP A 156 -19.76 -10.39 -15.68
C ASP A 156 -19.43 -10.84 -17.10
N ALA A 157 -18.40 -10.25 -17.73
CA ALA A 157 -17.95 -10.68 -19.06
C ALA A 157 -17.42 -12.12 -19.04
N MET A 158 -16.56 -12.44 -18.04
CA MET A 158 -16.00 -13.78 -17.90
C MET A 158 -17.07 -14.84 -17.63
N LYS A 159 -18.00 -14.60 -16.70
CA LYS A 159 -19.14 -15.52 -16.43
C LYS A 159 -20.02 -15.72 -17.65
N LYS A 160 -20.28 -14.68 -18.43
CA LYS A 160 -21.08 -14.75 -19.67
C LYS A 160 -20.37 -15.57 -20.76
N ALA A 161 -19.05 -15.50 -20.83
CA ALA A 161 -18.25 -16.30 -21.77
C ALA A 161 -18.08 -17.77 -21.32
N GLY A 162 -18.27 -18.03 -20.02
CA GLY A 162 -17.95 -19.29 -19.36
C GLY A 162 -16.52 -19.23 -18.80
N LEU A 163 -16.40 -19.22 -17.47
CA LEU A 163 -15.11 -19.15 -16.79
C LEU A 163 -14.16 -20.28 -17.22
N SER A 164 -12.89 -19.94 -17.49
CA SER A 164 -11.80 -20.92 -17.56
C SER A 164 -11.59 -21.61 -16.20
N GLU A 165 -10.79 -22.66 -16.14
CA GLU A 165 -10.51 -23.34 -14.87
C GLU A 165 -9.75 -22.39 -13.93
N GLY A 166 -8.71 -21.69 -14.43
CA GLY A 166 -7.97 -20.68 -13.64
C GLY A 166 -8.85 -19.53 -13.16
N GLN A 167 -9.76 -19.03 -14.03
CA GLN A 167 -10.70 -17.98 -13.61
C GLN A 167 -11.68 -18.46 -12.52
N LYS A 168 -12.07 -19.74 -12.50
CA LYS A 168 -12.88 -20.29 -11.41
C LYS A 168 -12.12 -20.37 -10.11
N GLN A 169 -10.87 -20.85 -10.15
CA GLN A 169 -10.01 -20.93 -8.97
C GLN A 169 -9.81 -19.56 -8.33
N ILE A 170 -9.45 -18.53 -9.12
CA ILE A 170 -9.32 -17.17 -8.61
C ILE A 170 -10.67 -16.65 -8.07
N TYR A 171 -11.77 -16.90 -8.77
CA TYR A 171 -13.09 -16.46 -8.31
C TYR A 171 -13.44 -17.05 -6.95
N GLU A 172 -13.21 -18.35 -6.74
CA GLU A 172 -13.45 -19.05 -5.47
C GLU A 172 -12.50 -18.54 -4.36
N ALA A 173 -11.22 -18.32 -4.70
CA ALA A 173 -10.23 -17.77 -3.77
C ALA A 173 -10.59 -16.34 -3.37
N PHE A 174 -11.05 -15.49 -4.30
CA PHE A 174 -11.53 -14.13 -3.98
C PHE A 174 -12.71 -14.15 -3.02
N GLN A 175 -13.66 -15.10 -3.22
CA GLN A 175 -14.79 -15.26 -2.29
C GLN A 175 -14.32 -15.72 -0.90
N THR A 176 -13.35 -16.63 -0.85
CA THR A 176 -12.81 -17.18 0.40
C THR A 176 -12.04 -16.12 1.17
N TYR A 177 -11.20 -15.33 0.51
CA TYR A 177 -10.46 -14.22 1.11
C TYR A 177 -11.37 -13.04 1.47
N GLY A 178 -12.40 -12.81 0.68
CA GLY A 178 -13.32 -11.69 0.83
C GLY A 178 -12.88 -10.43 0.05
N VAL A 179 -12.25 -10.63 -1.13
CA VAL A 179 -11.91 -9.52 -2.05
C VAL A 179 -13.17 -8.78 -2.49
N LYS A 180 -13.13 -7.46 -2.53
CA LYS A 180 -14.27 -6.59 -2.84
C LYS A 180 -13.88 -5.46 -3.77
N ASP A 181 -14.89 -4.80 -4.36
CA ASP A 181 -14.67 -3.58 -5.13
C ASP A 181 -14.19 -2.43 -4.23
N TYR A 182 -14.74 -2.35 -2.99
CA TYR A 182 -14.33 -1.41 -1.94
C TYR A 182 -14.58 -1.96 -0.54
N THR A 183 -13.98 -1.34 0.45
CA THR A 183 -14.21 -1.64 1.87
C THR A 183 -14.39 -0.36 2.69
N ILE A 184 -15.01 -0.49 3.87
CA ILE A 184 -15.20 0.64 4.80
C ILE A 184 -14.31 0.42 6.01
N ILE A 185 -13.53 1.45 6.36
CA ILE A 185 -12.64 1.50 7.52
C ILE A 185 -13.11 2.63 8.44
N GLN A 186 -13.05 2.41 9.75
CA GLN A 186 -13.23 3.45 10.76
C GLN A 186 -11.89 3.71 11.45
N LYS A 187 -11.43 4.96 11.42
CA LYS A 187 -10.25 5.43 12.17
C LYS A 187 -10.67 6.66 13.01
N GLY A 188 -10.68 6.49 14.32
CA GLY A 188 -11.23 7.52 15.20
C GLY A 188 -12.67 7.89 14.82
N ASP A 189 -12.91 9.15 14.52
CA ASP A 189 -14.18 9.69 14.07
C ASP A 189 -14.32 9.78 12.53
N VAL A 190 -13.31 9.33 11.76
CA VAL A 190 -13.30 9.34 10.30
C VAL A 190 -13.74 7.99 9.75
N LYS A 191 -14.80 7.99 8.93
CA LYS A 191 -15.27 6.82 8.18
C LYS A 191 -14.80 6.92 6.73
N ILE A 192 -13.98 5.94 6.31
CA ILE A 192 -13.27 5.96 5.05
C ILE A 192 -13.76 4.82 4.16
N ALA A 193 -14.11 5.12 2.91
CA ALA A 193 -14.24 4.08 1.87
C ALA A 193 -12.90 3.97 1.13
N VAL A 194 -12.41 2.75 0.98
CA VAL A 194 -11.20 2.46 0.20
C VAL A 194 -11.57 1.54 -0.95
N LEU A 195 -11.38 1.97 -2.19
CA LEU A 195 -11.51 1.15 -3.39
C LEU A 195 -10.13 0.78 -3.94
N GLY A 196 -10.07 -0.28 -4.78
CA GLY A 196 -8.84 -0.70 -5.44
C GLY A 196 -8.97 -0.61 -6.96
N VAL A 197 -7.88 -0.28 -7.64
CA VAL A 197 -7.82 -0.18 -9.11
C VAL A 197 -6.58 -0.90 -9.63
N PHE A 198 -6.75 -1.69 -10.69
CA PHE A 198 -5.68 -2.34 -11.45
C PHE A 198 -5.53 -1.65 -12.80
N GLY A 199 -4.33 -1.16 -13.11
CA GLY A 199 -4.03 -0.35 -14.30
C GLY A 199 -4.02 -1.12 -15.62
N LYS A 200 -4.00 -0.39 -16.72
CA LYS A 200 -3.88 -0.96 -18.07
C LYS A 200 -2.45 -1.39 -18.32
N ASP A 201 -1.48 -0.53 -17.98
CA ASP A 201 -0.06 -0.85 -18.13
C ASP A 201 0.31 -2.04 -17.20
N SER A 202 -0.24 -2.09 -16.00
CA SER A 202 -0.10 -3.25 -15.11
C SER A 202 -0.64 -4.54 -15.73
N LEU A 203 -1.76 -4.48 -16.45
CA LEU A 203 -2.29 -5.65 -17.17
C LEU A 203 -1.37 -6.06 -18.33
N ASP A 204 -0.81 -5.12 -19.04
CA ASP A 204 0.17 -5.40 -20.11
C ASP A 204 1.47 -6.02 -19.55
N CYS A 205 1.80 -5.72 -18.29
CA CYS A 205 2.92 -6.31 -17.53
C CYS A 205 2.58 -7.64 -16.84
N ALA A 206 1.33 -8.14 -16.93
CA ALA A 206 0.88 -9.40 -16.32
C ALA A 206 0.51 -10.46 -17.37
N PRO A 207 1.46 -11.02 -18.15
CA PRO A 207 1.16 -11.93 -19.26
C PRO A 207 0.52 -13.25 -18.85
N THR A 208 0.62 -13.64 -17.58
CA THR A 208 0.02 -14.85 -17.01
C THR A 208 -1.36 -14.61 -16.39
N CYS A 209 -1.84 -13.36 -16.40
CA CYS A 209 -3.16 -13.01 -15.88
C CYS A 209 -4.27 -13.47 -16.82
N GLU A 210 -5.17 -14.31 -16.31
CA GLU A 210 -6.36 -14.78 -17.05
C GLU A 210 -7.60 -13.91 -16.81
N LEU A 211 -7.54 -12.92 -15.92
CA LEU A 211 -8.68 -12.07 -15.62
C LEU A 211 -8.89 -11.03 -16.72
N LEU A 212 -10.15 -10.67 -16.93
CA LEU A 212 -10.53 -9.52 -17.75
C LEU A 212 -10.80 -8.32 -16.85
N PHE A 213 -10.34 -7.16 -17.26
CA PHE A 213 -10.55 -5.91 -16.53
C PHE A 213 -11.37 -4.93 -17.35
N LYS A 214 -12.21 -4.15 -16.64
CA LYS A 214 -12.91 -2.98 -17.17
C LYS A 214 -11.93 -1.81 -17.23
N ASP A 215 -12.30 -0.77 -17.98
CA ASP A 215 -11.57 0.50 -17.92
C ASP A 215 -11.47 0.98 -16.46
N PRO A 216 -10.26 1.29 -15.95
CA PRO A 216 -10.05 1.67 -14.56
C PRO A 216 -10.90 2.87 -14.11
N SER A 217 -10.95 3.94 -14.92
CA SER A 217 -11.71 5.15 -14.60
C SER A 217 -13.22 4.92 -14.60
N GLU A 218 -13.74 4.13 -15.56
CA GLU A 218 -15.17 3.82 -15.64
C GLU A 218 -15.62 2.95 -14.47
N ALA A 219 -14.82 1.96 -14.09
CA ALA A 219 -15.11 1.09 -12.96
C ALA A 219 -15.03 1.84 -11.63
N ALA A 220 -13.97 2.61 -11.41
CA ALA A 220 -13.80 3.43 -10.22
C ALA A 220 -14.95 4.44 -10.06
N LYS A 221 -15.34 5.13 -11.15
CA LYS A 221 -16.47 6.06 -11.13
C LYS A 221 -17.75 5.38 -10.68
N LYS A 222 -18.06 4.21 -11.24
CA LYS A 222 -19.24 3.44 -10.85
C LYS A 222 -19.19 3.02 -9.38
N THR A 223 -18.03 2.58 -8.90
CA THR A 223 -17.82 2.20 -7.50
C THR A 223 -18.00 3.39 -6.57
N VAL A 224 -17.44 4.56 -6.92
CA VAL A 224 -17.63 5.81 -6.16
C VAL A 224 -19.09 6.23 -6.11
N GLU A 225 -19.83 6.14 -7.23
CA GLU A 225 -21.27 6.40 -7.27
C GLU A 225 -22.06 5.44 -6.34
N GLU A 226 -21.65 4.18 -6.27
CA GLU A 226 -22.22 3.18 -5.36
C GLU A 226 -21.91 3.50 -3.90
N ILE A 227 -20.65 3.84 -3.56
CA ILE A 227 -20.24 4.27 -2.24
C ILE A 227 -21.10 5.46 -1.79
N LYS A 228 -21.15 6.53 -2.57
CA LYS A 228 -21.91 7.76 -2.26
C LYS A 228 -23.41 7.52 -2.09
N LYS A 229 -23.96 6.49 -2.72
CA LYS A 229 -25.38 6.13 -2.62
C LYS A 229 -25.69 5.31 -1.37
N ASN A 230 -24.79 4.41 -0.97
CA ASN A 230 -25.06 3.38 0.04
C ASN A 230 -24.37 3.65 1.36
N GLU A 231 -23.29 4.45 1.37
CA GLU A 231 -22.44 4.70 2.52
C GLU A 231 -22.42 6.20 2.85
N ASP A 232 -22.43 6.47 4.14
CA ASP A 232 -22.17 7.83 4.68
C ASP A 232 -20.70 7.83 5.12
N VAL A 233 -19.80 8.33 4.25
CA VAL A 233 -18.35 8.33 4.47
C VAL A 233 -17.80 9.74 4.41
N ASP A 234 -16.72 9.96 5.14
CA ASP A 234 -16.03 11.24 5.21
C ASP A 234 -14.94 11.39 4.15
N MET A 235 -14.34 10.25 3.73
CA MET A 235 -13.26 10.19 2.76
C MET A 235 -13.46 9.03 1.80
N ILE A 236 -13.06 9.22 0.55
CA ILE A 236 -12.92 8.15 -0.45
C ILE A 236 -11.44 8.08 -0.84
N ALA A 237 -10.77 7.00 -0.46
CA ALA A 237 -9.39 6.70 -0.85
C ALA A 237 -9.34 5.59 -1.89
N CYS A 238 -8.30 5.58 -2.71
CA CYS A 238 -8.01 4.54 -3.68
C CYS A 238 -6.61 3.99 -3.45
N VAL A 239 -6.47 2.68 -3.36
CA VAL A 239 -5.19 1.99 -3.54
C VAL A 239 -5.12 1.55 -5.00
N SER A 240 -4.17 2.10 -5.74
CA SER A 240 -4.09 1.94 -7.18
C SER A 240 -2.78 1.28 -7.60
N HIS A 241 -2.90 0.27 -8.45
CA HIS A 241 -1.73 -0.29 -9.13
C HIS A 241 -1.83 0.05 -10.62
N SER A 242 -1.77 1.37 -10.92
CA SER A 242 -1.89 1.92 -12.27
C SER A 242 -0.71 2.80 -12.65
N GLY A 243 -0.17 3.55 -11.68
CA GLY A 243 1.07 4.31 -11.82
C GLY A 243 0.94 5.78 -12.24
N THR A 244 2.04 6.49 -12.02
CA THR A 244 2.23 7.89 -12.43
C THR A 244 3.46 8.01 -13.34
N TRP A 245 3.39 8.89 -14.34
CA TRP A 245 4.47 9.18 -15.28
C TRP A 245 4.70 10.68 -15.41
N GLU A 246 5.88 11.09 -15.91
CA GLU A 246 6.17 12.50 -16.17
C GLU A 246 5.21 13.15 -17.19
N ASP A 247 4.73 12.39 -18.18
CA ASP A 247 3.70 12.83 -19.13
C ASP A 247 2.30 12.54 -18.56
N GLU A 248 1.63 13.57 -18.06
CA GLU A 248 0.26 13.51 -17.53
C GLU A 248 -0.76 12.86 -18.48
N LYS A 249 -0.46 12.77 -19.79
CA LYS A 249 -1.36 12.16 -20.78
C LYS A 249 -1.37 10.65 -20.74
N VAL A 250 -0.34 10.05 -20.17
CA VAL A 250 -0.20 8.61 -20.01
C VAL A 250 -0.18 8.22 -18.52
N SER A 251 -0.10 9.18 -17.62
CA SER A 251 -0.11 9.00 -16.17
C SER A 251 -1.50 8.51 -15.72
N GLU A 252 -1.64 7.20 -15.54
CA GLU A 252 -2.95 6.56 -15.35
C GLU A 252 -3.65 7.04 -14.08
N ASP A 253 -2.93 7.27 -12.98
CA ASP A 253 -3.53 7.75 -11.74
C ASP A 253 -3.92 9.23 -11.78
N GLU A 254 -3.22 10.06 -12.54
CA GLU A 254 -3.66 11.44 -12.80
C GLU A 254 -4.90 11.48 -13.69
N ILE A 255 -4.97 10.57 -14.69
CA ILE A 255 -6.15 10.39 -15.53
C ILE A 255 -7.34 9.90 -14.70
N LEU A 256 -7.11 8.95 -13.77
CA LEU A 256 -8.11 8.45 -12.83
C LEU A 256 -8.65 9.59 -11.95
N ALA A 257 -7.78 10.35 -11.30
CA ALA A 257 -8.14 11.49 -10.46
C ALA A 257 -8.97 12.55 -11.22
N LYS A 258 -8.57 12.84 -12.44
CA LYS A 258 -9.31 13.79 -13.32
C LYS A 258 -10.70 13.29 -13.70
N ASN A 259 -10.84 11.97 -13.95
CA ASN A 259 -12.11 11.36 -14.39
C ASN A 259 -13.06 11.06 -13.22
N VAL A 260 -12.51 10.88 -12.00
CA VAL A 260 -13.24 10.54 -10.78
C VAL A 260 -12.87 11.50 -9.64
N PRO A 261 -13.20 12.80 -9.75
CA PRO A 261 -12.75 13.84 -8.83
C PRO A 261 -13.35 13.74 -7.42
N ASP A 262 -14.22 12.78 -7.17
CA ASP A 262 -14.76 12.47 -5.84
C ASP A 262 -13.80 11.60 -4.99
N ILE A 263 -12.70 11.08 -5.57
CA ILE A 263 -11.63 10.44 -4.82
C ILE A 263 -10.79 11.53 -4.15
N ASP A 264 -10.54 11.39 -2.84
CA ASP A 264 -9.75 12.36 -2.07
C ASP A 264 -8.26 12.02 -2.06
N LEU A 265 -7.92 10.73 -2.05
CA LEU A 265 -6.55 10.23 -1.98
C LEU A 265 -6.36 9.04 -2.93
N ILE A 266 -5.23 9.01 -3.64
CA ILE A 266 -4.75 7.84 -4.39
C ILE A 266 -3.35 7.48 -3.88
N VAL A 267 -3.17 6.24 -3.40
CA VAL A 267 -1.86 5.63 -3.20
C VAL A 267 -1.50 4.91 -4.50
N SER A 268 -0.49 5.42 -5.20
CA SER A 268 -0.11 5.00 -6.56
C SER A 268 1.10 4.08 -6.53
N GLY A 269 0.95 2.83 -6.95
CA GLY A 269 1.99 1.83 -7.16
C GLY A 269 2.37 1.67 -8.64
N HIS A 270 3.02 0.56 -8.99
CA HIS A 270 3.42 0.08 -10.32
C HIS A 270 4.66 0.74 -10.92
N THR A 271 4.73 2.03 -10.98
CA THR A 271 5.83 2.75 -11.67
C THR A 271 7.05 2.97 -10.78
N HIS A 272 7.05 2.47 -9.54
CA HIS A 272 8.12 2.67 -8.56
C HIS A 272 8.47 4.14 -8.34
N THR A 273 7.55 5.04 -8.65
CA THR A 273 7.78 6.48 -8.56
C THR A 273 7.97 6.89 -7.10
N GLN A 274 8.98 7.71 -6.85
CA GLN A 274 9.20 8.36 -5.57
C GLN A 274 8.82 9.84 -5.72
N LEU A 275 7.65 10.21 -5.24
CA LEU A 275 7.18 11.60 -5.27
C LEU A 275 7.76 12.37 -4.07
N ALA A 276 8.58 13.38 -4.33
CA ALA A 276 9.09 14.26 -3.27
C ALA A 276 7.97 15.14 -2.66
N GLU A 277 6.95 15.42 -3.43
CA GLU A 277 5.72 16.14 -3.06
C GLU A 277 4.51 15.43 -3.70
N PRO A 278 3.32 15.44 -3.07
CA PRO A 278 2.13 14.86 -3.67
C PRO A 278 1.76 15.54 -5.00
N ILE A 279 1.25 14.76 -5.95
CA ILE A 279 0.59 15.33 -7.12
C ILE A 279 -0.84 15.72 -6.73
N LEU A 280 -1.24 16.95 -7.03
CA LEU A 280 -2.61 17.44 -6.81
C LEU A 280 -3.34 17.54 -8.15
N GLN A 281 -4.28 16.63 -8.38
CA GLN A 281 -5.15 16.68 -9.55
C GLN A 281 -6.55 17.15 -9.12
N GLY A 282 -6.82 18.47 -9.25
CA GLY A 282 -7.99 19.09 -8.64
C GLY A 282 -7.89 19.07 -7.11
N ASP A 283 -8.85 18.41 -6.44
CA ASP A 283 -8.84 18.19 -4.99
C ASP A 283 -8.31 16.79 -4.61
N THR A 284 -7.96 15.95 -5.58
CA THR A 284 -7.41 14.61 -5.32
C THR A 284 -5.91 14.69 -5.06
N CYS A 285 -5.46 14.12 -3.94
CA CYS A 285 -4.06 13.98 -3.57
C CYS A 285 -3.55 12.61 -4.06
N ILE A 286 -2.46 12.59 -4.85
CA ILE A 286 -1.80 11.34 -5.32
C ILE A 286 -0.44 11.24 -4.65
N VAL A 287 -0.16 10.11 -4.03
CA VAL A 287 1.08 9.84 -3.28
C VAL A 287 1.74 8.55 -3.75
N SER A 288 3.07 8.50 -3.70
CA SER A 288 3.86 7.34 -4.10
C SER A 288 5.22 7.38 -3.39
N CYS A 289 5.69 6.24 -2.83
CA CYS A 289 6.86 6.20 -1.92
C CYS A 289 8.07 5.44 -2.48
N GLY A 290 8.04 5.06 -3.75
CA GLY A 290 9.12 4.28 -4.37
C GLY A 290 8.88 2.77 -4.23
N GLU A 291 9.93 1.99 -4.07
CA GLU A 291 9.92 0.53 -4.17
C GLU A 291 10.63 -0.16 -3.01
N TYR A 292 10.40 -1.47 -2.84
CA TYR A 292 11.15 -2.39 -1.98
C TYR A 292 11.17 -2.01 -0.50
N GLY A 293 10.23 -1.16 -0.07
CA GLY A 293 10.21 -0.64 1.30
C GLY A 293 11.41 0.24 1.66
N LYS A 294 12.04 0.89 0.66
CA LYS A 294 13.13 1.88 0.88
C LYS A 294 12.65 3.10 1.65
N ASN A 295 11.37 3.42 1.52
CA ASN A 295 10.72 4.49 2.26
C ASN A 295 9.39 4.02 2.85
N LEU A 296 9.01 4.59 3.97
CA LEU A 296 7.65 4.59 4.49
C LEU A 296 7.02 5.94 4.14
N GLY A 297 5.94 5.94 3.38
CA GLY A 297 5.18 7.14 3.11
C GLY A 297 4.33 7.54 4.32
N THR A 298 4.38 8.81 4.72
CA THR A 298 3.57 9.39 5.80
C THR A 298 2.78 10.58 5.27
N LEU A 299 1.53 10.67 5.62
CA LEU A 299 0.61 11.72 5.18
C LEU A 299 -0.34 12.06 6.31
N SER A 300 -0.57 13.35 6.56
CA SER A 300 -1.69 13.78 7.38
C SER A 300 -2.60 14.71 6.58
N MET A 301 -3.91 14.57 6.79
CA MET A 301 -4.93 15.34 6.07
C MET A 301 -5.99 15.84 7.03
N THR A 302 -6.52 17.03 6.73
CA THR A 302 -7.64 17.65 7.46
C THR A 302 -8.80 17.91 6.52
N GLN A 303 -10.03 17.59 7.00
CA GLN A 303 -11.25 17.84 6.24
C GLN A 303 -11.64 19.32 6.31
N LYS A 304 -11.83 19.94 5.15
CA LYS A 304 -12.31 21.33 5.02
C LYS A 304 -13.81 21.44 5.26
N GLU A 305 -14.29 22.66 5.48
CA GLU A 305 -15.73 22.97 5.63
C GLU A 305 -16.59 22.51 4.43
N ASN A 306 -16.00 22.40 3.24
CA ASN A 306 -16.68 21.90 2.03
C ASN A 306 -16.72 20.37 1.94
N GLY A 307 -16.19 19.65 2.94
CA GLY A 307 -16.12 18.20 2.99
C GLY A 307 -14.93 17.59 2.24
N ARG A 308 -14.11 18.38 1.52
CA ARG A 308 -12.89 17.89 0.83
C ARG A 308 -11.71 17.87 1.80
N TRP A 309 -10.71 17.04 1.48
CA TRP A 309 -9.51 16.86 2.30
C TRP A 309 -8.34 17.68 1.77
N GLU A 310 -7.52 18.19 2.68
CA GLU A 310 -6.30 18.93 2.38
C GLU A 310 -5.13 18.29 3.09
N THR A 311 -3.99 18.20 2.40
CA THR A 311 -2.74 17.69 2.96
C THR A 311 -2.15 18.71 3.93
N ASP A 312 -1.91 18.27 5.18
CA ASP A 312 -1.21 19.05 6.20
C ASP A 312 0.29 18.78 6.15
N THR A 313 0.65 17.48 6.13
CA THR A 313 2.04 17.03 6.05
C THR A 313 2.17 15.85 5.10
N TYR A 314 3.31 15.77 4.45
CA TYR A 314 3.72 14.65 3.60
C TYR A 314 5.22 14.44 3.74
N GLU A 315 5.64 13.22 4.00
CA GLU A 315 7.05 12.87 4.08
C GLU A 315 7.28 11.43 3.60
N LEU A 316 8.40 11.20 2.95
CA LEU A 316 8.94 9.88 2.67
C LEU A 316 10.07 9.62 3.66
N VAL A 317 9.82 8.76 4.64
CA VAL A 317 10.77 8.42 5.70
C VAL A 317 11.69 7.30 5.20
N PRO A 318 13.00 7.56 4.98
CA PRO A 318 13.92 6.53 4.50
C PRO A 318 14.09 5.40 5.53
N VAL A 319 14.04 4.16 5.06
CA VAL A 319 14.23 2.95 5.89
C VAL A 319 15.69 2.55 5.83
N THR A 320 16.51 3.09 6.74
CA THR A 320 17.97 2.92 6.77
C THR A 320 18.44 2.01 7.90
N ASP A 321 19.73 1.68 7.92
CA ASP A 321 20.37 0.89 8.98
C ASP A 321 20.50 1.62 10.33
N GLU A 322 20.23 2.92 10.38
CA GLU A 322 20.10 3.69 11.63
C GLU A 322 18.85 3.30 12.42
N ILE A 323 17.83 2.72 11.73
CA ILE A 323 16.58 2.28 12.34
C ILE A 323 16.79 0.88 12.92
N LYS A 324 16.58 0.74 14.23
CA LYS A 324 16.67 -0.57 14.88
C LYS A 324 15.54 -1.48 14.37
N ALA A 325 15.90 -2.65 13.83
CA ALA A 325 14.93 -3.66 13.43
C ALA A 325 14.10 -4.15 14.64
N ASP A 326 12.79 -4.34 14.45
CA ASP A 326 11.93 -5.00 15.43
C ASP A 326 12.26 -6.50 15.50
N GLU A 327 12.68 -6.95 16.67
CA GLU A 327 13.20 -8.31 16.89
C GLU A 327 12.12 -9.39 16.65
N ALA A 328 10.85 -9.09 16.96
CA ALA A 328 9.77 -10.05 16.77
C ALA A 328 9.41 -10.20 15.28
N THR A 329 9.44 -9.10 14.54
CA THR A 329 9.24 -9.08 13.09
C THR A 329 10.39 -9.82 12.39
N GLN A 330 11.65 -9.53 12.77
CA GLN A 330 12.80 -10.20 12.17
C GLN A 330 12.73 -11.72 12.39
N LYS A 331 12.36 -12.16 13.59
CA LYS A 331 12.19 -13.59 13.86
C LYS A 331 11.16 -14.26 12.94
N LYS A 332 10.04 -13.59 12.66
CA LYS A 332 9.04 -14.12 11.70
C LYS A 332 9.62 -14.23 10.27
N ILE A 333 10.38 -13.23 9.87
CA ILE A 333 11.04 -13.22 8.57
C ILE A 333 12.08 -14.36 8.48
N ASP A 334 12.84 -14.59 9.55
CA ASP A 334 13.81 -15.69 9.62
C ASP A 334 13.11 -17.05 9.50
N GLU A 335 11.97 -17.25 10.17
CA GLU A 335 11.15 -18.47 10.07
C GLU A 335 10.65 -18.72 8.63
N LEU A 336 10.21 -17.68 7.93
CA LEU A 336 9.83 -17.77 6.51
C LEU A 336 11.04 -18.06 5.61
N SER A 337 12.17 -17.43 5.89
CA SER A 337 13.42 -17.67 5.17
C SER A 337 13.94 -19.11 5.39
N ASP A 338 13.79 -19.68 6.59
CA ASP A 338 14.10 -21.09 6.87
C ASP A 338 13.18 -22.03 6.07
N THR A 339 11.94 -21.62 5.80
CA THR A 339 11.01 -22.36 4.93
C THR A 339 11.49 -22.36 3.48
N VAL A 340 12.04 -21.24 2.99
CA VAL A 340 12.68 -21.17 1.66
C VAL A 340 13.86 -22.17 1.57
N ASP A 341 14.75 -22.18 2.57
CA ASP A 341 15.86 -23.15 2.61
C ASP A 341 15.36 -24.59 2.56
N THR A 342 14.33 -24.91 3.36
CA THR A 342 13.83 -26.27 3.52
C THR A 342 13.01 -26.74 2.32
N ASN A 343 12.12 -25.91 1.81
CA ASN A 343 11.12 -26.31 0.80
C ASN A 343 11.59 -26.05 -0.63
N TYR A 344 12.50 -25.11 -0.85
CA TYR A 344 12.96 -24.74 -2.18
C TYR A 344 14.45 -25.02 -2.38
N LEU A 345 15.37 -24.35 -1.65
CA LEU A 345 16.80 -24.43 -1.92
C LEU A 345 17.38 -25.84 -1.67
N SER A 346 16.85 -26.56 -0.70
CA SER A 346 17.27 -27.95 -0.42
C SER A 346 17.09 -28.90 -1.62
N ASN A 347 16.12 -28.61 -2.53
CA ASN A 347 15.91 -29.42 -3.74
C ASN A 347 17.09 -29.33 -4.71
N PHE A 348 17.87 -28.25 -4.60
CA PHE A 348 19.06 -28.00 -5.41
C PHE A 348 20.36 -28.27 -4.62
N GLY A 349 20.27 -28.62 -3.36
CA GLY A 349 21.40 -28.86 -2.46
C GLY A 349 22.05 -27.58 -1.94
N TYR A 350 21.35 -26.47 -1.94
CA TYR A 350 21.82 -25.16 -1.48
C TYR A 350 21.12 -24.69 -0.21
N THR A 351 21.72 -23.68 0.43
CA THR A 351 21.13 -22.86 1.47
C THR A 351 21.36 -21.39 1.13
N ARG A 352 20.54 -20.47 1.66
CA ARG A 352 20.67 -19.03 1.40
C ARG A 352 21.98 -18.40 1.90
N GLU A 353 22.66 -19.06 2.85
CA GLU A 353 23.94 -18.60 3.40
C GLU A 353 25.15 -19.10 2.60
N GLU A 354 24.94 -19.94 1.60
CA GLU A 354 26.03 -20.54 0.83
C GLU A 354 26.58 -19.56 -0.19
N ILE A 355 27.89 -19.34 -0.20
CA ILE A 355 28.56 -18.57 -1.23
C ILE A 355 28.69 -19.44 -2.49
N LEU A 356 27.91 -19.15 -3.52
CA LEU A 356 27.89 -19.90 -4.77
C LEU A 356 29.03 -19.50 -5.70
N ALA A 357 29.43 -18.23 -5.69
CA ALA A 357 30.51 -17.69 -6.49
C ALA A 357 31.11 -16.43 -5.87
N GLU A 358 32.37 -16.16 -6.17
CA GLU A 358 33.00 -14.88 -5.91
C GLU A 358 33.14 -14.10 -7.22
N ASN A 359 32.85 -12.80 -7.18
CA ASN A 359 32.98 -11.92 -8.32
C ASN A 359 34.02 -10.82 -8.03
N ASP A 360 35.04 -10.72 -8.86
CA ASP A 360 36.09 -9.70 -8.81
C ASP A 360 35.96 -8.64 -9.92
N ILE A 361 34.86 -8.69 -10.68
CA ILE A 361 34.55 -7.78 -11.80
C ILE A 361 33.38 -6.89 -11.38
N GLU A 362 33.50 -5.59 -11.61
CA GLU A 362 32.38 -4.69 -11.45
C GLU A 362 31.36 -4.92 -12.59
N PHE A 363 30.13 -5.24 -12.22
CA PHE A 363 29.03 -5.34 -13.19
C PHE A 363 28.48 -3.96 -13.55
N ASN A 364 28.02 -3.83 -14.79
CA ASN A 364 27.27 -2.66 -15.22
C ASN A 364 25.99 -2.51 -14.38
N SER A 365 25.58 -1.27 -14.13
CA SER A 365 24.35 -0.98 -13.40
C SER A 365 23.10 -1.32 -14.24
N LEU A 366 21.96 -1.55 -13.57
CA LEU A 366 20.67 -1.70 -14.27
C LEU A 366 20.33 -0.48 -15.13
N SER A 367 20.58 0.72 -14.63
CA SER A 367 20.38 1.97 -15.39
C SER A 367 21.23 2.04 -16.65
N GLU A 368 22.44 1.47 -16.64
CA GLU A 368 23.24 1.35 -17.86
C GLU A 368 22.62 0.36 -18.85
N MET A 369 22.04 -0.76 -18.36
CA MET A 369 21.34 -1.72 -19.22
C MET A 369 20.10 -1.11 -19.88
N GLU A 370 19.38 -0.27 -19.19
CA GLU A 370 18.18 0.42 -19.70
C GLU A 370 18.51 1.51 -20.72
N THR A 371 19.63 2.21 -20.54
CA THR A 371 19.97 3.40 -21.33
C THR A 371 20.98 3.14 -22.46
N LYS A 372 21.85 2.13 -22.29
CA LYS A 372 22.88 1.77 -23.29
C LYS A 372 22.38 0.61 -24.11
N HIS A 373 22.34 0.80 -25.44
CA HIS A 373 22.00 -0.25 -26.42
C HIS A 373 23.27 -0.92 -26.91
N GLU A 374 24.06 -1.49 -26.01
CA GLU A 374 25.34 -2.15 -26.28
C GLU A 374 25.50 -3.42 -25.44
N GLU A 375 26.49 -4.26 -25.75
CA GLU A 375 26.83 -5.44 -24.97
C GLU A 375 27.40 -5.04 -23.62
N LEU A 376 26.78 -5.56 -22.53
CA LEU A 376 27.13 -5.24 -21.15
C LEU A 376 27.30 -6.53 -20.34
N ASN A 377 28.33 -6.58 -19.47
CA ASN A 377 28.72 -7.80 -18.77
C ASN A 377 27.63 -8.37 -17.84
N LEU A 378 26.76 -7.52 -17.26
CA LEU A 378 25.61 -8.00 -16.49
C LEU A 378 24.56 -8.64 -17.40
N GLY A 379 24.28 -8.06 -18.56
CA GLY A 379 23.39 -8.64 -19.57
C GLY A 379 23.91 -9.97 -20.11
N ASP A 380 25.23 -10.07 -20.34
CA ASP A 380 25.88 -11.28 -20.84
C ASP A 380 25.73 -12.43 -19.83
N ILE A 381 26.05 -12.24 -18.55
CA ILE A 381 25.93 -13.30 -17.55
C ILE A 381 24.48 -13.75 -17.34
N ILE A 382 23.51 -12.81 -17.42
CA ILE A 382 22.08 -13.15 -17.35
C ILE A 382 21.69 -14.03 -18.55
N SER A 383 22.10 -13.63 -19.75
CA SER A 383 21.82 -14.39 -20.98
C SER A 383 22.47 -15.77 -20.98
N ASP A 384 23.72 -15.87 -20.52
CA ASP A 384 24.42 -17.14 -20.36
C ASP A 384 23.76 -18.05 -19.34
N ALA A 385 23.26 -17.51 -18.23
CA ALA A 385 22.51 -18.25 -17.23
C ALA A 385 21.21 -18.86 -17.80
N TYR A 386 20.46 -18.10 -18.63
CA TYR A 386 19.29 -18.64 -19.32
C TYR A 386 19.65 -19.75 -20.32
N ILE A 387 20.74 -19.61 -21.08
CA ILE A 387 21.20 -20.64 -21.99
C ILE A 387 21.56 -21.90 -21.23
N TYR A 388 22.31 -21.77 -20.10
CA TYR A 388 22.69 -22.90 -19.26
C TYR A 388 21.47 -23.62 -18.66
N ALA A 389 20.43 -22.89 -18.31
CA ALA A 389 19.22 -23.46 -17.70
C ALA A 389 18.36 -24.28 -18.66
N VAL A 390 18.51 -24.09 -19.99
CA VAL A 390 17.72 -24.80 -21.03
C VAL A 390 18.51 -25.88 -21.77
N GLU A 391 19.83 -25.97 -21.59
CA GLU A 391 20.69 -27.04 -22.11
C GLU A 391 20.68 -28.29 -21.20
#